data_5586732b72c49fbb9763d773651c4a28
#
_entry.id   5586732b72c49fbb9763d773651c4a28
#
_cell.length_a   1.000
_cell.length_b   1.000
_cell.length_c   1.000
_cell.angle_alpha   90.00
_cell.angle_beta   90.00
_cell.angle_gamma   90.00
#
_symmetry.space_group_name_H-M   'P 1'
#
loop_
_entity.id
_entity.type
_entity.pdbx_description
1 polymer ?
#
loop_
_entity_poly.entity_id
_entity_poly.type
_entity_poly.pdbx_seq_one_letter_code
_entity_poly.pdbx_strand_id
1 'polypeptide(L)'
;TQSFIPPKLEIVDSKFSSDYGQIKVGKTASVQFVIQNTGQGVAEDINIKINIPDNVFATGAQKYELSNLGAGEIKQYDFEFLTNKRYTKSSVTIDAIISEKFNKYGTSVSMKQQIGKSISSTIVFNPQSTVKQNTLDIKRFSLTSHVDKNIPTNSKVNNRFALVIGNEDYASYQSGLQNEQNVDYAERD
;
A
#
# COMPACT_ATOMS: atom_id res chain seq x y z
N THR A 1 36.50 -19.58 0.90
CA THR A 1 35.14 -19.85 1.46
C THR A 1 34.36 -18.56 1.40
N GLN A 2 33.37 -18.51 0.50
CA GLN A 2 32.46 -17.37 0.41
C GLN A 2 31.55 -17.39 1.66
N SER A 3 31.57 -16.33 2.44
CA SER A 3 30.72 -16.21 3.62
C SER A 3 29.26 -16.09 3.20
N PHE A 4 28.38 -16.90 3.75
CA PHE A 4 26.95 -16.79 3.54
C PHE A 4 26.42 -15.49 4.17
N ILE A 5 25.79 -14.65 3.35
CA ILE A 5 25.16 -13.42 3.80
C ILE A 5 23.64 -13.68 3.87
N PRO A 6 23.02 -13.61 5.07
CA PRO A 6 21.62 -13.95 5.22
C PRO A 6 20.70 -12.87 4.63
N PRO A 7 19.60 -13.28 3.98
CA PRO A 7 18.50 -12.38 3.68
C PRO A 7 17.67 -12.14 4.97
N LYS A 8 16.73 -11.19 4.90
CA LYS A 8 15.71 -10.96 5.93
C LYS A 8 14.44 -10.46 5.25
N LEU A 9 13.40 -11.27 5.21
CA LEU A 9 12.13 -10.90 4.60
C LEU A 9 11.22 -10.24 5.64
N GLU A 10 10.67 -9.09 5.29
CA GLU A 10 9.73 -8.34 6.13
C GLU A 10 8.55 -7.84 5.29
N ILE A 11 7.37 -7.75 5.91
CA ILE A 11 6.26 -7.01 5.34
C ILE A 11 6.37 -5.58 5.86
N VAL A 12 6.65 -4.65 4.95
CA VAL A 12 6.94 -3.25 5.30
C VAL A 12 5.71 -2.35 5.17
N ASP A 13 4.69 -2.79 4.45
CA ASP A 13 3.43 -2.08 4.31
C ASP A 13 2.28 -3.04 4.05
N SER A 14 1.08 -2.68 4.53
CA SER A 14 -0.15 -3.37 4.21
C SER A 14 -1.35 -2.43 4.28
N LYS A 15 -2.24 -2.54 3.29
CA LYS A 15 -3.42 -1.69 3.18
C LYS A 15 -4.63 -2.51 2.71
N PHE A 16 -5.75 -2.39 3.41
CA PHE A 16 -7.02 -2.88 2.91
C PHE A 16 -7.64 -1.88 1.94
N SER A 17 -8.41 -2.39 0.98
CA SER A 17 -9.16 -1.59 0.02
C SER A 17 -10.52 -2.22 -0.26
N SER A 18 -11.50 -1.39 -0.63
CA SER A 18 -12.83 -1.79 -1.03
C SER A 18 -13.52 -0.63 -1.74
N ASP A 19 -14.30 -0.91 -2.76
CA ASP A 19 -15.09 0.09 -3.51
C ASP A 19 -16.06 0.89 -2.64
N TYR A 20 -16.31 0.41 -1.43
CA TYR A 20 -17.22 1.05 -0.47
C TYR A 20 -16.51 1.88 0.60
N GLY A 21 -15.17 2.03 0.53
CA GLY A 21 -14.36 2.67 1.57
C GLY A 21 -14.38 1.97 2.93
N GLN A 22 -15.01 0.80 3.02
CA GLN A 22 -15.12 -0.04 4.21
C GLN A 22 -15.35 -1.50 3.81
N ILE A 23 -14.90 -2.46 4.61
CA ILE A 23 -15.22 -3.88 4.38
C ILE A 23 -16.70 -4.11 4.76
N LYS A 24 -17.48 -4.60 3.80
CA LYS A 24 -18.87 -4.98 3.98
C LYS A 24 -19.07 -6.47 3.79
N VAL A 25 -19.86 -7.09 4.66
CA VAL A 25 -20.25 -8.50 4.53
C VAL A 25 -20.97 -8.73 3.20
N GLY A 26 -20.57 -9.78 2.48
CA GLY A 26 -21.12 -10.11 1.17
C GLY A 26 -20.60 -9.26 0.00
N LYS A 27 -19.55 -8.49 0.22
CA LYS A 27 -18.87 -7.68 -0.80
C LYS A 27 -17.40 -8.02 -0.89
N THR A 28 -16.84 -7.86 -2.08
CA THR A 28 -15.41 -8.05 -2.34
C THR A 28 -14.61 -6.92 -1.69
N ALA A 29 -13.46 -7.28 -1.17
CA ALA A 29 -12.46 -6.38 -0.66
C ALA A 29 -11.07 -6.94 -1.01
N SER A 30 -10.04 -6.13 -0.90
CA SER A 30 -8.67 -6.56 -1.11
C SER A 30 -7.76 -6.12 0.03
N VAL A 31 -6.64 -6.80 0.15
CA VAL A 31 -5.51 -6.36 0.94
C VAL A 31 -4.28 -6.36 0.07
N GLN A 32 -3.63 -5.22 0.00
CA GLN A 32 -2.33 -5.04 -0.63
C GLN A 32 -1.27 -5.13 0.45
N PHE A 33 -0.17 -5.81 0.19
CA PHE A 33 0.96 -5.86 1.09
C PHE A 33 2.28 -5.84 0.32
N VAL A 34 3.29 -5.28 0.94
CA VAL A 34 4.61 -5.07 0.36
C VAL A 34 5.64 -5.85 1.16
N ILE A 35 6.34 -6.74 0.47
CA ILE A 35 7.45 -7.51 1.03
C ILE A 35 8.75 -6.82 0.65
N GLN A 36 9.67 -6.72 1.58
CA GLN A 36 11.02 -6.24 1.37
C GLN A 36 12.04 -7.24 1.91
N ASN A 37 13.13 -7.41 1.19
CA ASN A 37 14.32 -8.04 1.74
C ASN A 37 15.19 -6.97 2.41
N THR A 38 15.09 -6.84 3.71
CA THR A 38 15.85 -5.89 4.53
C THR A 38 17.24 -6.43 4.91
N GLY A 39 17.53 -7.69 4.56
CA GLY A 39 18.84 -8.31 4.72
C GLY A 39 19.82 -7.89 3.60
N GLN A 40 21.07 -8.36 3.72
CA GLN A 40 22.11 -8.08 2.75
C GLN A 40 22.31 -9.22 1.74
N GLY A 41 21.80 -10.41 2.05
CA GLY A 41 21.83 -11.56 1.13
C GLY A 41 20.59 -11.62 0.25
N VAL A 42 20.68 -12.38 -0.83
CA VAL A 42 19.53 -12.66 -1.70
C VAL A 42 18.62 -13.71 -1.03
N ALA A 43 17.34 -13.44 -0.98
CA ALA A 43 16.35 -14.45 -0.63
C ALA A 43 15.98 -15.25 -1.88
N GLU A 44 16.05 -16.58 -1.81
CA GLU A 44 15.76 -17.49 -2.90
C GLU A 44 14.53 -18.35 -2.58
N ASP A 45 13.84 -18.81 -3.64
CA ASP A 45 12.68 -19.71 -3.56
C ASP A 45 11.62 -19.24 -2.54
N ILE A 46 11.20 -17.99 -2.70
CA ILE A 46 10.27 -17.35 -1.78
C ILE A 46 8.87 -17.86 -2.05
N ASN A 47 8.22 -18.37 -0.99
CA ASN A 47 6.83 -18.82 -1.02
C ASN A 47 6.00 -17.95 -0.08
N ILE A 48 4.90 -17.43 -0.60
CA ILE A 48 3.94 -16.63 0.14
C ILE A 48 2.63 -17.40 0.20
N LYS A 49 2.15 -17.63 1.40
CA LYS A 49 0.87 -18.29 1.67
C LYS A 49 -0.06 -17.35 2.42
N ILE A 50 -1.27 -17.18 1.88
CA ILE A 50 -2.31 -16.39 2.52
C ILE A 50 -3.29 -17.34 3.22
N ASN A 51 -3.46 -17.15 4.52
CA ASN A 51 -4.47 -17.84 5.31
C ASN A 51 -5.62 -16.88 5.59
N ILE A 52 -6.83 -17.38 5.39
CA ILE A 52 -8.08 -16.64 5.58
C ILE A 52 -8.94 -17.34 6.63
N PRO A 53 -9.74 -16.62 7.42
CA PRO A 53 -10.63 -17.22 8.40
C PRO A 53 -11.86 -17.88 7.74
N ASP A 54 -12.57 -18.67 8.50
CA ASP A 54 -13.83 -19.29 8.08
C ASP A 54 -14.83 -18.23 7.59
N ASN A 55 -15.61 -18.58 6.57
CA ASN A 55 -16.58 -17.70 5.90
C ASN A 55 -15.98 -16.47 5.21
N VAL A 56 -14.68 -16.47 4.97
CA VAL A 56 -13.98 -15.61 4.03
C VAL A 56 -13.48 -16.48 2.87
N PHE A 57 -13.70 -16.03 1.64
CA PHE A 57 -13.32 -16.76 0.44
C PHE A 57 -12.33 -15.94 -0.38
N ALA A 58 -11.27 -16.58 -0.81
CA ALA A 58 -10.37 -15.98 -1.78
C ALA A 58 -11.05 -15.90 -3.14
N THR A 59 -10.97 -14.77 -3.80
CA THR A 59 -11.38 -14.58 -5.20
C THR A 59 -10.18 -14.68 -6.14
N GLY A 60 -8.96 -14.64 -5.60
CA GLY A 60 -7.69 -14.79 -6.31
C GLY A 60 -6.80 -15.87 -5.72
N ALA A 61 -5.53 -15.86 -6.11
CA ALA A 61 -4.53 -16.83 -5.64
C ALA A 61 -4.22 -16.64 -4.14
N GLN A 62 -4.14 -17.74 -3.42
CA GLN A 62 -3.72 -17.77 -2.00
C GLN A 62 -2.25 -18.15 -1.82
N LYS A 63 -1.56 -18.45 -2.92
CA LYS A 63 -0.14 -18.78 -2.93
C LYS A 63 0.55 -18.02 -4.04
N TYR A 64 1.70 -17.49 -3.74
CA TYR A 64 2.57 -16.83 -4.70
C TYR A 64 3.98 -17.37 -4.54
N GLU A 65 4.69 -17.46 -5.64
CA GLU A 65 6.07 -17.92 -5.70
C GLU A 65 6.91 -16.82 -6.35
N LEU A 66 8.09 -16.58 -5.81
CA LEU A 66 9.06 -15.65 -6.35
C LEU A 66 10.44 -16.31 -6.28
N SER A 67 11.13 -16.35 -7.41
CA SER A 67 12.42 -17.04 -7.53
C SER A 67 13.46 -16.44 -6.60
N ASN A 68 13.55 -15.11 -6.57
CA ASN A 68 14.50 -14.40 -5.72
C ASN A 68 14.04 -12.98 -5.41
N LEU A 69 14.62 -12.41 -4.36
CA LEU A 69 14.48 -11.00 -3.98
C LEU A 69 15.83 -10.53 -3.44
N GLY A 70 16.45 -9.60 -4.17
CA GLY A 70 17.77 -9.04 -3.82
C GLY A 70 17.73 -8.19 -2.56
N ALA A 71 18.89 -7.85 -2.03
CA ALA A 71 19.02 -6.97 -0.87
C ALA A 71 18.37 -5.60 -1.15
N GLY A 72 17.49 -5.16 -0.28
CA GLY A 72 16.74 -3.90 -0.41
C GLY A 72 15.58 -3.93 -1.40
N GLU A 73 15.45 -4.97 -2.22
CA GLU A 73 14.35 -5.08 -3.17
C GLU A 73 13.01 -5.24 -2.48
N ILE A 74 11.96 -4.75 -3.16
CA ILE A 74 10.57 -4.82 -2.71
C ILE A 74 9.70 -5.51 -3.76
N LYS A 75 8.65 -6.18 -3.30
CA LYS A 75 7.62 -6.75 -4.16
C LYS A 75 6.26 -6.55 -3.51
N GLN A 76 5.31 -6.06 -4.31
CA GLN A 76 3.92 -5.82 -3.89
C GLN A 76 3.04 -6.97 -4.35
N TYR A 77 2.07 -7.33 -3.51
CA TYR A 77 1.04 -8.33 -3.78
C TYR A 77 -0.32 -7.78 -3.41
N ASP A 78 -1.30 -8.12 -4.21
CA ASP A 78 -2.71 -7.82 -3.99
C ASP A 78 -3.48 -9.13 -3.80
N PHE A 79 -4.22 -9.24 -2.73
CA PHE A 79 -5.04 -10.39 -2.40
C PHE A 79 -6.50 -9.97 -2.26
N GLU A 80 -7.35 -10.50 -3.14
CA GLU A 80 -8.78 -10.26 -3.12
C GLU A 80 -9.54 -11.34 -2.37
N PHE A 81 -10.55 -10.92 -1.62
CA PHE A 81 -11.40 -11.81 -0.84
C PHE A 81 -12.84 -11.31 -0.74
N LEU A 82 -13.74 -12.23 -0.44
CA LEU A 82 -15.15 -11.97 -0.20
C LEU A 82 -15.52 -12.48 1.19
N THR A 83 -16.15 -11.66 2.03
CA THR A 83 -16.75 -12.09 3.28
C THR A 83 -18.15 -12.64 3.00
N ASN A 84 -18.42 -13.88 3.41
CA ASN A 84 -19.76 -14.47 3.30
C ASN A 84 -20.73 -13.78 4.25
N LYS A 85 -22.03 -13.80 3.93
CA LYS A 85 -23.13 -13.31 4.78
C LYS A 85 -23.19 -13.98 6.17
N ARG A 86 -22.57 -15.16 6.32
CA ARG A 86 -22.45 -15.88 7.60
C ARG A 86 -21.27 -15.42 8.45
N TYR A 87 -20.46 -14.49 7.98
CA TYR A 87 -19.34 -13.96 8.74
C TYR A 87 -19.85 -13.05 9.85
N THR A 88 -19.69 -13.47 11.10
CA THR A 88 -20.27 -12.79 12.29
C THR A 88 -19.23 -12.01 13.10
N LYS A 89 -17.93 -12.13 12.76
CA LYS A 89 -16.88 -11.40 13.49
C LYS A 89 -16.89 -9.92 13.12
N SER A 90 -16.50 -9.07 14.07
CA SER A 90 -16.43 -7.62 13.88
C SER A 90 -15.21 -7.14 13.05
N SER A 91 -14.28 -8.04 12.76
CA SER A 91 -13.07 -7.73 11.98
C SER A 91 -12.65 -8.92 11.13
N VAL A 92 -12.10 -8.65 9.96
CA VAL A 92 -11.42 -9.64 9.12
C VAL A 92 -9.94 -9.62 9.43
N THR A 93 -9.33 -10.80 9.59
CA THR A 93 -7.89 -10.98 9.74
C THR A 93 -7.40 -11.85 8.60
N ILE A 94 -6.43 -11.36 7.86
CA ILE A 94 -5.75 -12.07 6.78
C ILE A 94 -4.31 -12.28 7.22
N ASP A 95 -3.87 -13.54 7.26
CA ASP A 95 -2.50 -13.87 7.65
C ASP A 95 -1.66 -14.15 6.40
N ALA A 96 -0.55 -13.45 6.25
CA ALA A 96 0.45 -13.74 5.24
C ALA A 96 1.66 -14.41 5.86
N ILE A 97 2.03 -15.57 5.35
CA ILE A 97 3.20 -16.35 5.77
C ILE A 97 4.16 -16.36 4.60
N ILE A 98 5.35 -15.85 4.82
CA ILE A 98 6.42 -15.78 3.83
C ILE A 98 7.56 -16.65 4.30
N SER A 99 7.93 -17.60 3.46
CA SER A 99 9.08 -18.48 3.68
C SER A 99 10.05 -18.36 2.49
N GLU A 100 11.29 -18.74 2.70
CA GLU A 100 12.33 -18.81 1.69
C GLU A 100 13.00 -20.20 1.74
N LYS A 101 13.91 -20.45 0.85
CA LYS A 101 14.62 -21.72 0.65
C LYS A 101 15.05 -22.43 1.94
N PHE A 102 15.52 -21.71 2.94
CA PHE A 102 16.03 -22.25 4.18
C PHE A 102 14.97 -22.30 5.30
N ASN A 103 13.78 -21.75 5.10
CA ASN A 103 12.70 -21.59 6.09
C ASN A 103 13.17 -20.92 7.41
N LYS A 104 14.15 -20.03 7.33
CA LYS A 104 14.80 -19.40 8.50
C LYS A 104 14.67 -17.88 8.51
N TYR A 105 14.60 -17.27 7.34
CA TYR A 105 14.64 -15.81 7.15
C TYR A 105 13.34 -15.24 6.63
N GLY A 106 12.27 -16.04 6.72
CA GLY A 106 10.91 -15.64 6.39
C GLY A 106 10.25 -14.83 7.51
N THR A 107 9.01 -14.44 7.28
CA THR A 107 8.18 -13.67 8.23
C THR A 107 6.72 -14.08 8.13
N SER A 108 5.95 -13.71 9.15
CA SER A 108 4.49 -13.82 9.11
C SER A 108 3.87 -12.55 9.69
N VAL A 109 2.75 -12.13 9.13
CA VAL A 109 2.01 -10.97 9.61
C VAL A 109 0.51 -11.24 9.58
N SER A 110 -0.21 -10.73 10.58
CA SER A 110 -1.66 -10.70 10.64
C SER A 110 -2.16 -9.31 10.33
N MET A 111 -2.80 -9.16 9.18
CA MET A 111 -3.42 -7.92 8.74
C MET A 111 -4.89 -7.92 9.15
N LYS A 112 -5.32 -6.91 9.91
CA LYS A 112 -6.65 -6.86 10.50
C LYS A 112 -7.38 -5.56 10.15
N GLN A 113 -8.62 -5.68 9.69
CA GLN A 113 -9.50 -4.56 9.41
C GLN A 113 -10.89 -4.78 10.04
N GLN A 114 -11.44 -3.76 10.67
CA GLN A 114 -12.79 -3.80 11.22
C GLN A 114 -13.84 -3.72 10.10
N ILE A 115 -14.87 -4.55 10.20
CA ILE A 115 -16.01 -4.53 9.28
C ILE A 115 -16.90 -3.33 9.59
N GLY A 116 -17.38 -2.65 8.54
CA GLY A 116 -18.27 -1.49 8.66
C GLY A 116 -17.60 -0.21 9.16
N LYS A 117 -16.29 -0.22 9.37
CA LYS A 117 -15.52 1.00 9.66
C LYS A 117 -14.72 1.43 8.44
N SER A 118 -14.59 2.74 8.26
CA SER A 118 -13.78 3.33 7.20
C SER A 118 -12.38 2.74 7.19
N ILE A 119 -11.91 2.36 6.01
CA ILE A 119 -10.55 1.93 5.81
C ILE A 119 -9.68 3.18 5.93
N SER A 120 -8.81 3.18 6.95
CA SER A 120 -7.83 4.24 7.10
C SER A 120 -6.72 4.04 6.08
N SER A 121 -6.36 5.08 5.36
CA SER A 121 -5.18 5.10 4.50
C SER A 121 -3.88 5.28 5.30
N THR A 122 -3.92 5.08 6.62
CA THR A 122 -2.75 5.21 7.46
C THR A 122 -1.80 4.06 7.19
N ILE A 123 -0.63 4.37 6.67
CA ILE A 123 0.50 3.44 6.58
C ILE A 123 0.90 3.11 8.01
N VAL A 124 0.62 1.89 8.45
CA VAL A 124 1.09 1.41 9.76
C VAL A 124 2.50 0.87 9.57
N PHE A 125 3.49 1.72 9.73
CA PHE A 125 4.85 1.26 9.96
C PHE A 125 4.87 0.49 11.29
N ASN A 126 5.17 -0.79 11.23
CA ASN A 126 5.39 -1.58 12.43
C ASN A 126 6.87 -1.39 12.86
N PRO A 127 7.18 -0.61 13.91
CA PRO A 127 8.55 -0.23 14.24
C PRO A 127 9.26 -1.31 15.10
N GLN A 128 9.05 -2.59 14.84
CA GLN A 128 9.75 -3.64 15.59
C GLN A 128 11.03 -4.18 14.94
N SER A 129 11.61 -3.47 13.99
CA SER A 129 13.00 -3.71 13.63
C SER A 129 13.86 -2.59 14.20
N THR A 130 14.66 -2.92 15.22
CA THR A 130 15.78 -2.10 15.67
C THR A 130 16.88 -2.09 14.59
N VAL A 131 16.58 -1.52 13.44
CA VAL A 131 17.59 -1.01 12.55
C VAL A 131 17.94 0.37 13.12
N LYS A 132 19.19 0.53 13.58
CA LYS A 132 19.75 1.85 13.79
C LYS A 132 19.42 2.65 12.54
N GLN A 133 18.49 3.58 12.68
CA GLN A 133 18.27 4.59 11.68
C GLN A 133 19.61 5.31 11.51
N ASN A 134 20.36 4.96 10.46
CA ASN A 134 21.12 5.97 9.81
C ASN A 134 20.05 6.96 9.34
N THR A 135 19.90 8.01 10.11
CA THR A 135 19.17 9.19 9.70
C THR A 135 19.80 9.65 8.40
N LEU A 136 19.32 9.11 7.29
CA LEU A 136 19.36 9.86 6.06
C LEU A 136 18.52 11.09 6.41
N ASP A 137 19.20 12.20 6.66
CA ASP A 137 18.58 13.51 6.63
C ASP A 137 17.87 13.59 5.27
N ILE A 138 16.62 13.14 5.27
CA ILE A 138 15.69 13.54 4.24
C ILE A 138 15.48 15.01 4.56
N LYS A 139 16.41 15.84 4.09
CA LYS A 139 16.12 17.24 3.85
C LYS A 139 14.77 17.19 3.14
N ARG A 140 13.73 17.61 3.83
CA ARG A 140 12.47 17.94 3.18
C ARG A 140 12.88 18.86 2.04
N PHE A 141 12.96 18.31 0.85
CA PHE A 141 12.95 19.15 -0.33
C PHE A 141 11.59 19.82 -0.27
N SER A 142 11.54 21.00 0.30
CA SER A 142 10.47 21.91 -0.03
C SER A 142 10.68 22.13 -1.53
N LEU A 143 9.91 21.44 -2.33
CA LEU A 143 9.75 21.74 -3.75
C LEU A 143 9.04 23.09 -3.79
N THR A 144 9.76 24.15 -3.46
CA THR A 144 9.33 25.49 -3.86
C THR A 144 9.51 25.51 -5.37
N SER A 145 8.40 25.34 -6.06
CA SER A 145 8.34 25.55 -7.51
C SER A 145 8.96 26.91 -7.83
N HIS A 146 9.78 26.96 -8.87
CA HIS A 146 10.32 28.23 -9.35
C HIS A 146 9.20 29.20 -9.78
N VAL A 147 8.01 28.69 -10.06
CA VAL A 147 6.81 29.47 -10.40
C VAL A 147 6.30 30.24 -9.18
N ASP A 148 6.45 29.70 -7.96
CA ASP A 148 5.92 30.29 -6.72
C ASP A 148 6.83 31.39 -6.14
N LYS A 149 8.04 31.56 -6.67
CA LYS A 149 9.01 32.53 -6.14
C LYS A 149 8.72 34.00 -6.48
N ASN A 150 7.87 34.26 -7.47
CA ASN A 150 7.57 35.61 -7.97
C ASN A 150 6.08 35.80 -8.22
N ILE A 151 5.20 35.34 -7.32
CA ILE A 151 3.78 35.67 -7.44
C ILE A 151 3.65 37.16 -7.15
N PRO A 152 3.23 37.99 -8.13
CA PRO A 152 3.03 39.40 -7.88
C PRO A 152 1.89 39.57 -6.88
N THR A 153 2.21 39.98 -5.65
CA THR A 153 1.20 40.40 -4.69
C THR A 153 0.66 41.77 -5.09
N ASN A 154 -0.37 41.75 -5.92
CA ASN A 154 -1.09 42.99 -6.18
C ASN A 154 -1.92 43.39 -4.96
N SER A 155 -1.94 44.69 -4.68
CA SER A 155 -2.84 45.30 -3.67
C SER A 155 -4.29 44.85 -3.95
N LYS A 156 -5.05 44.51 -2.91
CA LYS A 156 -6.47 44.17 -3.02
C LYS A 156 -7.21 45.24 -3.81
N VAL A 157 -7.66 44.88 -5.01
CA VAL A 157 -8.56 45.72 -5.78
C VAL A 157 -9.97 45.22 -5.49
N ASN A 158 -10.76 46.04 -4.82
CA ASN A 158 -12.18 45.76 -4.64
C ASN A 158 -12.85 45.63 -5.99
N ASN A 159 -13.72 44.63 -6.18
CA ASN A 159 -14.47 44.31 -7.39
C ASN A 159 -13.73 43.47 -8.47
N ARG A 160 -12.68 42.74 -8.11
CA ARG A 160 -12.15 41.66 -8.95
C ARG A 160 -12.48 40.31 -8.33
N PHE A 161 -13.07 39.45 -9.15
CA PHE A 161 -13.42 38.07 -8.77
C PHE A 161 -12.69 37.12 -9.73
N ALA A 162 -12.13 36.06 -9.19
CA ALA A 162 -11.60 34.95 -9.98
C ALA A 162 -12.43 33.70 -9.65
N LEU A 163 -12.89 32.99 -10.66
CA LEU A 163 -13.47 31.65 -10.54
C LEU A 163 -12.41 30.67 -11.02
N VAL A 164 -11.96 29.82 -10.11
CA VAL A 164 -11.04 28.73 -10.42
C VAL A 164 -11.86 27.45 -10.43
N ILE A 165 -11.82 26.71 -11.55
CA ILE A 165 -12.52 25.44 -11.70
C ILE A 165 -11.44 24.38 -11.90
N GLY A 166 -11.29 23.50 -10.92
CA GLY A 166 -10.47 22.30 -11.02
C GLY A 166 -11.34 21.09 -11.41
N ASN A 167 -10.83 20.24 -12.27
CA ASN A 167 -11.43 18.93 -12.55
C ASN A 167 -10.33 17.88 -12.50
N GLU A 168 -10.45 16.94 -11.57
CA GLU A 168 -9.49 15.85 -11.39
C GLU A 168 -9.92 14.57 -12.14
N ASP A 169 -11.20 14.40 -12.38
CA ASP A 169 -11.76 13.18 -12.98
C ASP A 169 -12.27 13.42 -14.40
N TYR A 170 -11.36 13.45 -15.37
CA TYR A 170 -11.70 13.57 -16.78
C TYR A 170 -12.30 12.29 -17.36
N ALA A 171 -11.88 11.13 -16.85
CA ALA A 171 -12.29 9.83 -17.38
C ALA A 171 -13.78 9.53 -17.16
N SER A 172 -14.37 10.06 -16.08
CA SER A 172 -15.79 9.86 -15.78
C SER A 172 -16.74 10.65 -16.69
N TYR A 173 -16.25 11.72 -17.34
CA TYR A 173 -17.09 12.63 -18.12
C TYR A 173 -16.85 12.58 -19.63
N GLN A 174 -15.79 11.94 -20.07
CA GLN A 174 -15.43 11.84 -21.49
C GLN A 174 -15.18 10.39 -21.89
N SER A 175 -16.01 9.85 -22.78
CA SER A 175 -15.81 8.52 -23.33
C SER A 175 -14.51 8.46 -24.14
N GLY A 176 -13.65 7.50 -23.82
CA GLY A 176 -12.37 7.29 -24.50
C GLY A 176 -11.14 7.82 -23.77
N LEU A 177 -11.31 8.53 -22.64
CA LEU A 177 -10.21 8.86 -21.76
C LEU A 177 -9.98 7.73 -20.72
N GLN A 178 -8.73 7.53 -20.35
CA GLN A 178 -8.33 6.59 -19.32
C GLN A 178 -8.00 7.34 -18.02
N ASN A 179 -8.01 6.62 -16.88
CA ASN A 179 -7.71 7.22 -15.57
C ASN A 179 -6.31 7.87 -15.48
N GLU A 180 -5.38 7.45 -16.34
CA GLU A 180 -4.04 8.04 -16.44
C GLU A 180 -4.04 9.49 -16.97
N GLN A 181 -5.17 9.95 -17.51
CA GLN A 181 -5.34 11.31 -18.00
C GLN A 181 -5.98 12.23 -16.96
N ASN A 182 -6.34 11.71 -15.80
CA ASN A 182 -6.80 12.52 -14.70
C ASN A 182 -5.63 13.33 -14.12
N VAL A 183 -5.94 14.53 -13.67
CA VAL A 183 -4.96 15.42 -13.04
C VAL A 183 -5.18 15.36 -11.52
N ASP A 184 -4.29 14.65 -10.84
CA ASP A 184 -4.32 14.61 -9.39
C ASP A 184 -4.06 16.00 -8.80
N TYR A 185 -4.83 16.36 -7.80
CA TYR A 185 -4.70 17.61 -7.03
C TYR A 185 -5.23 18.90 -7.70
N ALA A 186 -5.91 18.81 -8.83
CA ALA A 186 -6.49 20.01 -9.47
C ALA A 186 -7.51 20.75 -8.58
N GLU A 187 -8.17 20.03 -7.65
CA GLU A 187 -9.11 20.61 -6.69
C GLU A 187 -8.42 21.27 -5.47
N ARG A 188 -7.11 21.08 -5.32
CA ARG A 188 -6.36 21.60 -4.16
C ARG A 188 -5.63 22.91 -4.43
N ASP A 189 -5.53 23.31 -5.69
CA ASP A 189 -4.92 24.57 -6.13
C ASP A 189 -5.96 25.70 -6.18
#